data_ef688ff550abbc2575ba2d77bcdf134e
#
_entry.id   ef688ff550abbc2575ba2d77bcdf134e
#
_cell.length_a   1.000
_cell.length_b   1.000
_cell.length_c   1.000
_cell.angle_alpha   90.00
_cell.angle_beta   90.00
_cell.angle_gamma   90.00
#
_symmetry.space_group_name_H-M   'P 1'
#
loop_
_entity.id
_entity.type
_entity.pdbx_description
1 polymer ?
#
loop_
_entity_poly.entity_id
_entity_poly.type
_entity_poly.pdbx_seq_one_letter_code
_entity_poly.pdbx_strand_id
1 'polypeptide(L)'
;MINSHIHLDFESVSSPSKATTGAIVPATGKDNWDNVVSCCSTDNSHHFALGIHPWFIDDHQILDLHSLEVRIEEQKPVAVGECGLDYVKIKDRNRQRYFFDEQIALATRFDLPLIIHSVHSTEDVTDLLKSHSKSRGVI
;
A
#
# COMPACT_ATOMS: atom_id res chain seq x y z
N MET A 1 13.68 -11.39 12.40
CA MET A 1 13.72 -10.17 11.54
C MET A 1 12.40 -10.11 10.78
N ILE A 2 11.71 -8.98 10.79
CA ILE A 2 10.47 -8.79 10.01
C ILE A 2 10.86 -8.17 8.67
N ASN A 3 10.42 -8.78 7.57
CA ASN A 3 10.52 -8.15 6.26
C ASN A 3 9.30 -7.26 6.06
N SER A 4 9.52 -5.97 5.91
CA SER A 4 8.44 -4.99 5.79
C SER A 4 7.82 -4.90 4.39
N HIS A 5 8.37 -5.61 3.40
CA HIS A 5 7.92 -5.50 2.02
C HIS A 5 8.27 -6.75 1.21
N ILE A 6 7.28 -7.60 0.96
CA ILE A 6 7.39 -8.78 0.08
C ILE A 6 6.14 -8.87 -0.80
N HIS A 7 6.32 -8.89 -2.11
CA HIS A 7 5.27 -9.20 -3.07
C HIS A 7 5.22 -10.72 -3.31
N LEU A 8 4.38 -11.44 -2.58
CA LEU A 8 4.22 -12.89 -2.70
C LEU A 8 3.27 -13.31 -3.83
N ASP A 9 2.57 -12.37 -4.42
CA ASP A 9 1.56 -12.56 -5.45
C ASP A 9 2.12 -12.52 -6.89
N PHE A 10 3.39 -12.14 -7.07
CA PHE A 10 3.98 -11.92 -8.39
C PHE A 10 4.81 -13.07 -8.95
N GLU A 11 5.03 -14.16 -8.24
CA GLU A 11 5.60 -15.40 -8.79
C GLU A 11 5.71 -16.48 -7.71
N SER A 12 5.92 -17.73 -8.12
CA SER A 12 6.31 -18.85 -7.27
C SER A 12 7.58 -18.48 -6.47
N VAL A 13 7.40 -17.78 -5.39
CA VAL A 13 8.50 -17.44 -4.48
C VAL A 13 8.97 -18.75 -3.89
N SER A 14 10.20 -19.16 -4.25
CA SER A 14 10.98 -20.08 -3.45
C SER A 14 10.85 -19.60 -1.98
N SER A 15 10.33 -20.46 -1.12
CA SER A 15 10.04 -20.22 0.29
C SER A 15 10.95 -19.17 0.90
N PRO A 16 10.43 -18.15 1.60
CA PRO A 16 11.26 -17.15 2.26
C PRO A 16 12.29 -17.88 3.10
N SER A 17 13.53 -17.44 3.02
CA SER A 17 14.62 -18.08 3.77
C SER A 17 14.21 -18.22 5.23
N LYS A 18 14.50 -19.34 5.87
CA LYS A 18 14.15 -19.70 7.27
C LYS A 18 14.51 -18.64 8.34
N ALA A 19 15.06 -17.50 7.95
CA ALA A 19 15.49 -16.41 8.83
C ALA A 19 14.44 -15.29 9.00
N THR A 20 13.33 -15.31 8.25
CA THR A 20 12.30 -14.25 8.34
C THR A 20 11.23 -14.69 9.32
N THR A 21 11.08 -13.95 10.42
CA THR A 21 10.09 -14.23 11.49
C THR A 21 8.71 -13.64 11.19
N GLY A 22 8.56 -12.92 10.08
CA GLY A 22 7.31 -12.34 9.60
C GLY A 22 7.52 -11.47 8.38
N ALA A 23 6.45 -11.23 7.63
CA ALA A 23 6.44 -10.36 6.47
C ALA A 23 5.16 -9.53 6.40
N ILE A 24 5.25 -8.34 5.79
CA ILE A 24 4.09 -7.58 5.36
C ILE A 24 4.03 -7.66 3.84
N VAL A 25 2.90 -8.11 3.32
CA VAL A 25 2.64 -8.24 1.88
C VAL A 25 1.73 -7.07 1.46
N PRO A 26 2.26 -6.05 0.78
CA PRO A 26 1.45 -4.96 0.30
C PRO A 26 0.74 -5.32 -1.00
N ALA A 27 -0.52 -4.94 -1.10
CA ALA A 27 -1.27 -4.99 -2.34
C ALA A 27 -0.85 -3.85 -3.28
N THR A 28 -1.08 -4.02 -4.57
CA THR A 28 -0.77 -3.00 -5.58
C THR A 28 -2.02 -2.37 -6.19
N GLY A 29 -3.18 -2.99 -6.03
CA GLY A 29 -4.44 -2.48 -6.54
C GLY A 29 -5.61 -3.40 -6.26
N LYS A 30 -6.80 -2.98 -6.67
CA LYS A 30 -8.07 -3.68 -6.44
C LYS A 30 -8.03 -5.13 -6.94
N ASP A 31 -7.35 -5.38 -8.05
CA ASP A 31 -7.31 -6.70 -8.70
C ASP A 31 -6.55 -7.75 -7.86
N ASN A 32 -5.68 -7.33 -6.94
CA ASN A 32 -4.94 -8.28 -6.11
C ASN A 32 -5.25 -8.21 -4.61
N TRP A 33 -6.19 -7.38 -4.15
CA TRP A 33 -6.53 -7.31 -2.72
C TRP A 33 -6.94 -8.67 -2.15
N ASP A 34 -7.82 -9.41 -2.84
CA ASP A 34 -8.29 -10.72 -2.38
C ASP A 34 -7.16 -11.76 -2.34
N ASN A 35 -6.25 -11.73 -3.31
CA ASN A 35 -5.10 -12.63 -3.35
C ASN A 35 -4.15 -12.37 -2.17
N VAL A 36 -3.86 -11.11 -1.88
CA VAL A 36 -2.98 -10.72 -0.77
C VAL A 36 -3.58 -11.13 0.57
N VAL A 37 -4.86 -10.88 0.79
CA VAL A 37 -5.58 -11.30 2.00
C VAL A 37 -5.54 -12.83 2.14
N SER A 38 -5.81 -13.57 1.06
CA SER A 38 -5.82 -15.03 1.08
C SER A 38 -4.44 -15.62 1.37
N CYS A 39 -3.38 -15.08 0.75
CA CYS A 39 -2.01 -15.53 1.00
C CYS A 39 -1.59 -15.38 2.46
N CYS A 40 -2.01 -14.29 3.12
CA CYS A 40 -1.65 -14.03 4.51
C CYS A 40 -2.54 -14.79 5.51
N SER A 41 -3.74 -15.22 5.12
CA SER A 41 -4.63 -15.96 6.01
C SER A 41 -4.17 -17.40 6.28
N THR A 42 -3.27 -17.94 5.46
CA THR A 42 -2.74 -19.30 5.60
C THR A 42 -1.50 -19.40 6.49
N ASP A 43 -0.87 -18.27 6.81
CA ASP A 43 0.34 -18.21 7.61
C ASP A 43 0.27 -17.04 8.61
N ASN A 44 0.16 -17.35 9.88
CA ASN A 44 0.07 -16.36 10.97
C ASN A 44 1.32 -15.47 11.12
N SER A 45 2.41 -15.79 10.43
CA SER A 45 3.64 -14.96 10.41
C SER A 45 3.57 -13.86 9.35
N HIS A 46 2.60 -13.92 8.44
CA HIS A 46 2.41 -12.92 7.38
C HIS A 46 1.25 -11.99 7.70
N HIS A 47 1.47 -10.72 7.43
CA HIS A 47 0.47 -9.66 7.51
C HIS A 47 0.31 -9.01 6.14
N PHE A 48 -0.78 -8.31 5.92
CA PHE A 48 -1.03 -7.66 4.64
C PHE A 48 -1.29 -6.16 4.80
N ALA A 49 -1.01 -5.42 3.73
CA ALA A 49 -1.40 -4.04 3.56
C ALA A 49 -2.27 -3.90 2.31
N LEU A 50 -3.25 -3.00 2.34
CA LEU A 50 -4.14 -2.73 1.22
C LEU A 50 -3.93 -1.30 0.73
N GLY A 51 -3.78 -1.14 -0.57
CA GLY A 51 -3.56 0.15 -1.21
C GLY A 51 -3.72 0.10 -2.72
N ILE A 52 -3.47 1.24 -3.35
CA ILE A 52 -3.43 1.42 -4.80
C ILE A 52 -2.08 2.05 -5.13
N HIS A 53 -1.20 1.25 -5.72
CA HIS A 53 0.16 1.62 -6.11
C HIS A 53 0.12 2.64 -7.27
N PRO A 54 1.01 3.65 -7.32
CA PRO A 54 1.01 4.67 -8.36
C PRO A 54 1.11 4.13 -9.79
N TRP A 55 1.72 2.97 -10.00
CA TRP A 55 1.82 2.37 -11.34
C TRP A 55 0.49 1.94 -11.94
N PHE A 56 -0.51 1.66 -11.12
CA PHE A 56 -1.80 1.10 -11.53
C PHE A 56 -2.96 2.08 -11.38
N ILE A 57 -2.70 3.36 -11.09
CA ILE A 57 -3.78 4.34 -10.89
C ILE A 57 -4.62 4.57 -12.14
N ASP A 58 -4.06 4.37 -13.33
CA ASP A 58 -4.80 4.52 -14.58
C ASP A 58 -5.86 3.42 -14.79
N ASP A 59 -5.66 2.26 -14.15
CA ASP A 59 -6.60 1.14 -14.15
C ASP A 59 -7.70 1.28 -13.09
N HIS A 60 -7.63 2.33 -12.25
CA HIS A 60 -8.56 2.55 -11.14
C HIS A 60 -9.44 3.77 -11.37
N GLN A 61 -10.66 3.72 -10.84
CA GLN A 61 -11.57 4.85 -10.76
C GLN A 61 -11.51 5.49 -9.36
N ILE A 62 -11.97 6.74 -9.23
CA ILE A 62 -12.09 7.41 -7.93
C ILE A 62 -12.94 6.58 -6.95
N LEU A 63 -13.97 5.90 -7.46
CA LEU A 63 -14.82 5.00 -6.66
C LEU A 63 -14.05 3.83 -6.03
N ASP A 64 -12.91 3.43 -6.59
CA ASP A 64 -12.09 2.36 -6.02
C ASP A 64 -11.41 2.79 -4.72
N LEU A 65 -11.23 4.08 -4.46
CA LEU A 65 -10.81 4.61 -3.16
C LEU A 65 -11.87 4.34 -2.08
N HIS A 66 -13.15 4.46 -2.43
CA HIS A 66 -14.23 4.05 -1.51
C HIS A 66 -14.27 2.52 -1.32
N SER A 67 -14.03 1.76 -2.37
CA SER A 67 -13.89 0.30 -2.24
C SER A 67 -12.72 -0.08 -1.35
N LEU A 68 -11.60 0.65 -1.42
CA LEU A 68 -10.45 0.47 -0.54
C LEU A 68 -10.82 0.76 0.93
N GLU A 69 -11.56 1.84 1.19
CA GLU A 69 -12.04 2.18 2.54
C GLU A 69 -12.87 1.03 3.14
N VAL A 70 -13.84 0.51 2.39
CA VAL A 70 -14.66 -0.63 2.82
C VAL A 70 -13.79 -1.86 3.11
N ARG A 71 -12.83 -2.16 2.25
CA ARG A 71 -11.90 -3.29 2.45
C ARG A 71 -11.00 -3.12 3.67
N ILE A 72 -10.51 -1.92 3.95
CA ILE A 72 -9.73 -1.64 5.16
C ILE A 72 -10.59 -1.91 6.41
N GLU A 73 -11.83 -1.44 6.42
CA GLU A 73 -12.75 -1.63 7.54
C GLU A 73 -13.08 -3.11 7.79
N GLU A 74 -13.34 -3.87 6.73
CA GLU A 74 -13.71 -5.29 6.81
C GLU A 74 -12.52 -6.20 7.12
N GLN A 75 -11.39 -6.01 6.44
CA GLN A 75 -10.26 -6.94 6.46
C GLN A 75 -9.18 -6.57 7.50
N LYS A 76 -9.20 -5.33 7.99
CA LYS A 76 -8.28 -4.84 9.05
C LYS A 76 -6.79 -5.10 8.72
N PRO A 77 -6.28 -4.56 7.61
CA PRO A 77 -4.85 -4.67 7.28
C PRO A 77 -3.98 -4.03 8.36
N VAL A 78 -2.70 -4.37 8.38
CA VAL A 78 -1.74 -3.75 9.32
C VAL A 78 -1.21 -2.40 8.82
N ALA A 79 -1.42 -2.06 7.56
CA ALA A 79 -0.99 -0.80 6.95
C ALA A 79 -1.86 -0.46 5.73
N VAL A 80 -1.84 0.80 5.31
CA VAL A 80 -2.31 1.22 3.99
C VAL A 80 -1.12 1.27 3.04
N GLY A 81 -1.20 0.59 1.93
CA GLY A 81 -0.15 0.52 0.91
C GLY A 81 -0.14 -0.82 0.14
N GLU A 82 0.70 -0.91 -0.85
CA GLU A 82 1.65 0.13 -1.28
C GLU A 82 0.92 1.28 -1.98
N CYS A 83 1.25 2.50 -1.66
CA CYS A 83 0.70 3.72 -2.24
C CYS A 83 1.84 4.73 -2.45
N GLY A 84 1.59 5.88 -3.06
CA GLY A 84 2.63 6.89 -3.20
C GLY A 84 2.73 7.49 -4.60
N LEU A 85 3.95 7.90 -4.99
CA LEU A 85 4.22 8.66 -6.20
C LEU A 85 5.42 8.09 -6.99
N ASP A 86 5.25 7.97 -8.31
CA ASP A 86 6.33 7.61 -9.25
C ASP A 86 6.33 8.56 -10.44
N TYR A 87 7.24 9.52 -10.45
CA TYR A 87 7.32 10.54 -11.50
C TYR A 87 8.18 10.13 -12.71
N VAL A 88 8.73 8.92 -12.68
CA VAL A 88 9.43 8.34 -13.82
C VAL A 88 8.49 7.54 -14.69
N LYS A 89 7.72 6.64 -14.08
CA LYS A 89 6.89 5.68 -14.81
C LYS A 89 5.54 6.27 -15.21
N ILE A 90 4.91 7.06 -14.35
CA ILE A 90 3.58 7.62 -14.58
C ILE A 90 3.65 9.14 -14.72
N LYS A 91 3.04 9.66 -15.81
CA LYS A 91 3.15 11.09 -16.14
C LYS A 91 2.07 11.95 -15.49
N ASP A 92 0.90 11.41 -15.21
CA ASP A 92 -0.18 12.17 -14.56
C ASP A 92 0.09 12.36 -13.06
N ARG A 93 0.90 13.38 -12.75
CA ARG A 93 1.26 13.71 -11.37
C ARG A 93 0.08 14.14 -10.53
N ASN A 94 -0.89 14.83 -11.11
CA ASN A 94 -2.05 15.32 -10.36
C ASN A 94 -2.93 14.16 -9.90
N ARG A 95 -3.16 13.19 -10.77
CA ARG A 95 -3.90 11.98 -10.45
C ARG A 95 -3.20 11.14 -9.39
N GLN A 96 -1.87 10.95 -9.50
CA GLN A 96 -1.08 10.26 -8.47
C GLN A 96 -1.21 10.96 -7.12
N ARG A 97 -1.02 12.28 -7.07
CA ARG A 97 -1.13 13.08 -5.85
C ARG A 97 -2.51 12.93 -5.21
N TYR A 98 -3.57 12.99 -6.00
CA TYR A 98 -4.94 12.81 -5.52
C TYR A 98 -5.14 11.42 -4.88
N PHE A 99 -4.76 10.35 -5.58
CA PHE A 99 -4.87 8.98 -5.05
C PHE A 99 -4.02 8.77 -3.80
N PHE A 100 -2.85 9.36 -3.75
CA PHE A 100 -1.97 9.24 -2.57
C PHE A 100 -2.53 10.03 -1.38
N ASP A 101 -3.00 11.25 -1.59
CA ASP A 101 -3.60 12.11 -0.56
C ASP A 101 -4.81 11.43 0.10
N GLU A 102 -5.71 10.86 -0.70
CA GLU A 102 -6.86 10.09 -0.21
C GLU A 102 -6.43 8.86 0.61
N GLN A 103 -5.38 8.16 0.20
CA GLN A 103 -4.86 7.01 0.94
C GLN A 103 -4.18 7.42 2.25
N ILE A 104 -3.52 8.58 2.30
CA ILE A 104 -3.02 9.15 3.57
C ILE A 104 -4.20 9.47 4.50
N ALA A 105 -5.28 10.04 3.97
CA ALA A 105 -6.48 10.32 4.74
C ALA A 105 -7.11 9.04 5.33
N LEU A 106 -7.20 7.97 4.53
CA LEU A 106 -7.66 6.65 5.01
C LEU A 106 -6.75 6.11 6.12
N ALA A 107 -5.44 6.10 5.91
CA ALA A 107 -4.48 5.65 6.91
C ALA A 107 -4.62 6.42 8.23
N THR A 108 -4.80 7.74 8.14
CA THR A 108 -5.03 8.59 9.32
C THR A 108 -6.34 8.27 10.03
N ARG A 109 -7.43 8.06 9.27
CA ARG A 109 -8.76 7.72 9.82
C ARG A 109 -8.76 6.39 10.56
N PHE A 110 -8.10 5.38 10.01
CA PHE A 110 -8.06 4.04 10.60
C PHE A 110 -6.88 3.82 11.56
N ASP A 111 -6.09 4.87 11.83
CA ASP A 111 -4.87 4.82 12.66
C ASP A 111 -3.86 3.77 12.19
N LEU A 112 -3.69 3.65 10.88
CA LEU A 112 -2.78 2.70 10.23
C LEU A 112 -1.51 3.41 9.73
N PRO A 113 -0.36 2.74 9.74
CA PRO A 113 0.83 3.23 9.07
C PRO A 113 0.69 3.11 7.54
N LEU A 114 1.54 3.85 6.82
CA LEU A 114 1.64 3.82 5.36
C LEU A 114 2.87 3.01 4.92
N ILE A 115 2.74 2.29 3.81
CA ILE A 115 3.87 1.77 3.03
C ILE A 115 3.91 2.57 1.73
N ILE A 116 5.00 3.33 1.55
CA ILE A 116 5.08 4.40 0.55
C ILE A 116 6.11 4.09 -0.52
N HIS A 117 5.66 4.09 -1.77
CA HIS A 117 6.49 4.12 -2.96
C HIS A 117 6.84 5.57 -3.32
N SER A 118 8.13 5.88 -3.44
CA SER A 118 8.60 7.22 -3.80
C SER A 118 9.73 7.17 -4.81
N VAL A 119 9.44 7.52 -6.06
CA VAL A 119 10.44 7.59 -7.13
C VAL A 119 10.43 8.98 -7.77
N HIS A 120 11.53 9.71 -7.63
CA HIS A 120 11.69 11.11 -8.07
C HIS A 120 10.57 12.05 -7.58
N SER A 121 10.04 11.80 -6.38
CA SER A 121 8.84 12.45 -5.83
C SER A 121 8.95 12.80 -4.34
N THR A 122 10.12 12.70 -3.76
CA THR A 122 10.35 12.83 -2.30
C THR A 122 9.83 14.15 -1.73
N GLU A 123 9.97 15.26 -2.46
CA GLU A 123 9.47 16.57 -2.03
C GLU A 123 7.94 16.56 -1.91
N ASP A 124 7.24 16.12 -2.96
CA ASP A 124 5.77 16.03 -2.98
C ASP A 124 5.22 15.02 -1.96
N VAL A 125 5.90 13.88 -1.79
CA VAL A 125 5.56 12.91 -0.74
C VAL A 125 5.65 13.57 0.64
N THR A 126 6.75 14.26 0.89
CA THR A 126 6.97 14.94 2.19
C THR A 126 5.93 16.02 2.45
N ASP A 127 5.56 16.80 1.45
CA ASP A 127 4.59 17.89 1.58
C ASP A 127 3.17 17.34 1.83
N LEU A 128 2.77 16.28 1.13
CA LEU A 128 1.50 15.61 1.38
C LEU A 128 1.45 15.00 2.79
N LEU A 129 2.52 14.33 3.24
CA LEU A 129 2.56 13.80 4.60
C LEU A 129 2.49 14.89 5.68
N LYS A 130 3.12 16.04 5.47
CA LYS A 130 3.05 17.19 6.40
C LYS A 130 1.64 17.78 6.48
N SER A 131 0.88 17.74 5.40
CA SER A 131 -0.53 18.21 5.41
C SER A 131 -1.43 17.33 6.28
N HIS A 132 -1.02 16.08 6.53
CA HIS A 132 -1.70 15.12 7.40
C HIS A 132 -0.89 14.87 8.68
N SER A 133 -1.01 15.75 9.67
CA SER A 133 -0.16 15.81 10.88
C SER A 133 -0.08 14.53 11.73
N LYS A 134 -0.95 13.56 11.50
CA LYS A 134 -0.97 12.27 12.21
C LYS A 134 -0.50 11.09 11.36
N SER A 135 -0.08 11.33 10.13
CA SER A 135 0.41 10.26 9.25
C SER A 135 1.71 9.65 9.77
N ARG A 136 1.88 8.35 9.61
CA ARG A 136 3.09 7.60 9.94
C ARG A 136 3.30 6.48 8.93
N GLY A 137 4.53 6.09 8.69
CA GLY A 137 4.80 5.01 7.73
C GLY A 137 6.29 4.84 7.42
N VAL A 138 6.55 4.04 6.39
CA VAL A 138 7.87 3.79 5.82
C VAL A 138 7.85 4.09 4.31
N ILE A 139 8.98 4.55 3.79
CA ILE A 139 9.21 4.83 2.36
C ILE A 139 10.20 3.82 1.84
#